data_9baa988d290b39546b8b8dd3b60b9b8b
#
_entry.id   9baa988d290b39546b8b8dd3b60b9b8b
#
_cell.length_a   1.000
_cell.length_b   1.000
_cell.length_c   1.000
_cell.angle_alpha   90.00
_cell.angle_beta   90.00
_cell.angle_gamma   90.00
#
_symmetry.space_group_name_H-M   'P 1'
#
loop_
_entity.id
_entity.type
_entity.pdbx_description
1 polymer ?
#
loop_
_entity_poly.entity_id
_entity_poly.type
_entity_poly.pdbx_seq_one_letter_code
_entity_poly.pdbx_strand_id
1 'polypeptide(L)'
;MKNMLKLGLSLAVFASVACVLLALVNNATAPVIALSKQAEVNKGLTVVFPDSNSFEAAPNFTPELSGTVKIEALYLAKENDIVKGAVVQASGPTYDKASILIGIDMARTITGIQFLSISDTPGFGQKATE
;
A
#
# COMPACT_ATOMS: atom_id res chain seq x y z
N MET A 1 14.69 -8.82 48.38
CA MET A 1 14.19 -7.61 47.70
C MET A 1 15.24 -6.89 46.85
N LYS A 2 16.45 -6.60 47.36
CA LYS A 2 17.49 -5.91 46.57
C LYS A 2 17.90 -6.62 45.26
N ASN A 3 17.95 -7.95 45.24
CA ASN A 3 18.32 -8.70 44.03
C ASN A 3 17.20 -8.73 42.98
N MET A 4 15.95 -8.77 43.39
CA MET A 4 14.79 -8.64 42.46
C MET A 4 14.75 -7.27 41.82
N LEU A 5 15.04 -6.22 42.57
CA LEU A 5 15.08 -4.85 42.03
C LEU A 5 16.23 -4.69 41.02
N LYS A 6 17.40 -5.26 41.28
CA LYS A 6 18.53 -5.25 40.33
C LYS A 6 18.23 -6.00 39.05
N LEU A 7 17.60 -7.18 39.13
CA LEU A 7 17.16 -7.95 37.97
C LEU A 7 16.11 -7.22 37.16
N GLY A 8 15.10 -6.63 37.81
CA GLY A 8 14.08 -5.83 37.13
C GLY A 8 14.67 -4.61 36.46
N LEU A 9 15.60 -3.90 37.11
CA LEU A 9 16.26 -2.73 36.53
C LEU A 9 17.12 -3.10 35.30
N SER A 10 17.90 -4.18 35.39
CA SER A 10 18.71 -4.64 34.25
C SER A 10 17.83 -5.04 33.08
N LEU A 11 16.74 -5.76 33.32
CA LEU A 11 15.78 -6.11 32.25
C LEU A 11 15.14 -4.86 31.61
N ALA A 12 14.77 -3.88 32.41
CA ALA A 12 14.22 -2.62 31.93
C ALA A 12 15.22 -1.85 31.05
N VAL A 13 16.49 -1.81 31.41
CA VAL A 13 17.56 -1.19 30.62
C VAL A 13 17.73 -1.89 29.29
N PHE A 14 17.82 -3.23 29.25
CA PHE A 14 17.93 -3.98 28.00
C PHE A 14 16.70 -3.78 27.10
N ALA A 15 15.50 -3.82 27.66
CA ALA A 15 14.28 -3.57 26.91
C ALA A 15 14.25 -2.14 26.33
N SER A 16 14.66 -1.15 27.11
CA SER A 16 14.72 0.25 26.64
C SER A 16 15.73 0.42 25.51
N VAL A 17 16.91 -0.17 25.61
CA VAL A 17 17.92 -0.14 24.52
C VAL A 17 17.37 -0.79 23.26
N ALA A 18 16.72 -1.95 23.37
CA ALA A 18 16.11 -2.63 22.22
C ALA A 18 15.02 -1.77 21.56
N CYS A 19 14.15 -1.13 22.33
CA CYS A 19 13.12 -0.23 21.82
C CYS A 19 13.72 0.98 21.09
N VAL A 20 14.76 1.59 21.64
CA VAL A 20 15.45 2.72 20.99
C VAL A 20 16.08 2.28 19.67
N LEU A 21 16.77 1.14 19.64
CA LEU A 21 17.35 0.61 18.40
C LEU A 21 16.29 0.32 17.34
N LEU A 22 15.17 -0.30 17.71
CA LEU A 22 14.05 -0.54 16.80
C LEU A 22 13.45 0.76 16.28
N ALA A 23 13.29 1.76 17.13
CA ALA A 23 12.77 3.07 16.72
C ALA A 23 13.72 3.78 15.73
N LEU A 24 15.04 3.71 15.95
CA LEU A 24 16.04 4.28 15.04
C LEU A 24 16.01 3.58 13.67
N VAL A 25 15.96 2.25 13.64
CA VAL A 25 15.88 1.49 12.40
C VAL A 25 14.58 1.80 11.66
N ASN A 26 13.44 1.83 12.36
CA ASN A 26 12.16 2.16 11.76
C ASN A 26 12.16 3.58 11.16
N ASN A 27 12.71 4.56 11.88
CA ASN A 27 12.77 5.94 11.41
C ASN A 27 13.67 6.10 10.18
N ALA A 28 14.76 5.34 10.09
CA ALA A 28 15.64 5.33 8.93
C ALA A 28 15.03 4.60 7.71
N THR A 29 14.23 3.54 7.94
CA THR A 29 13.66 2.71 6.87
C THR A 29 12.29 3.21 6.38
N ALA A 30 11.51 3.88 7.21
CA ALA A 30 10.17 4.37 6.86
C ALA A 30 10.12 5.20 5.55
N PRO A 31 11.03 6.18 5.32
CA PRO A 31 11.02 6.96 4.07
C PRO A 31 11.35 6.09 2.85
N VAL A 32 12.24 5.12 2.98
CA VAL A 32 12.60 4.21 1.87
C VAL A 32 11.43 3.32 1.51
N ILE A 33 10.71 2.80 2.50
CA ILE A 33 9.50 1.99 2.30
C ILE A 33 8.41 2.81 1.62
N ALA A 34 8.22 4.07 2.03
CA ALA A 34 7.23 4.96 1.43
C ALA A 34 7.54 5.23 -0.05
N LEU A 35 8.81 5.52 -0.38
CA LEU A 35 9.25 5.73 -1.77
C LEU A 35 9.08 4.47 -2.62
N SER A 36 9.43 3.30 -2.09
CA SER A 36 9.27 2.02 -2.80
C SER A 36 7.80 1.73 -3.10
N LYS A 37 6.92 1.91 -2.13
CA LYS A 37 5.47 1.76 -2.33
C LYS A 37 4.93 2.71 -3.39
N GLN A 38 5.37 3.96 -3.39
CA GLN A 38 4.95 4.95 -4.39
C GLN A 38 5.46 4.58 -5.79
N ALA A 39 6.68 4.07 -5.90
CA ALA A 39 7.23 3.57 -7.16
C ALA A 39 6.44 2.36 -7.70
N GLU A 40 6.03 1.43 -6.83
CA GLU A 40 5.17 0.30 -7.21
C GLU A 40 3.79 0.77 -7.70
N VAL A 41 3.16 1.71 -6.99
CA VAL A 41 1.90 2.30 -7.41
C VAL A 41 2.05 2.96 -8.78
N ASN A 42 3.06 3.82 -8.97
CA ASN A 42 3.29 4.50 -10.24
C ASN A 42 3.52 3.53 -11.40
N LYS A 43 4.28 2.45 -11.17
CA LYS A 43 4.47 1.39 -12.15
C LYS A 43 3.16 0.66 -12.46
N GLY A 44 2.38 0.35 -11.44
CA GLY A 44 1.07 -0.29 -11.58
C GLY A 44 0.07 0.57 -12.35
N LEU A 45 0.05 1.89 -12.12
CA LEU A 45 -0.80 2.84 -12.83
C LEU A 45 -0.56 2.79 -14.35
N THR A 46 0.69 2.77 -14.78
CA THR A 46 1.07 2.67 -16.21
C THR A 46 0.68 1.33 -16.83
N VAL A 47 0.71 0.24 -16.06
CA VAL A 47 0.28 -1.08 -16.54
C VAL A 47 -1.23 -1.14 -16.71
N VAL A 48 -1.97 -0.57 -15.77
CA VAL A 48 -3.44 -0.61 -15.75
C VAL A 48 -4.05 0.34 -16.77
N PHE A 49 -3.37 1.46 -17.06
CA PHE A 49 -3.84 2.47 -18.02
C PHE A 49 -2.68 2.92 -18.94
N PRO A 50 -2.28 2.08 -19.92
CA PRO A 50 -1.10 2.34 -20.76
C PRO A 50 -1.23 3.58 -21.66
N ASP A 51 -2.45 3.97 -21.99
CA ASP A 51 -2.72 5.12 -22.89
C ASP A 51 -2.62 6.49 -22.18
N SER A 52 -2.29 6.51 -20.88
CA SER A 52 -2.16 7.74 -20.10
C SER A 52 -0.71 8.15 -19.89
N ASN A 53 -0.46 9.45 -20.04
CA ASN A 53 0.87 10.05 -19.86
C ASN A 53 1.08 10.58 -18.43
N SER A 54 0.01 10.83 -17.69
CA SER A 54 0.09 11.35 -16.33
C SER A 54 -1.05 10.83 -15.45
N PHE A 55 -0.75 10.70 -14.16
CA PHE A 55 -1.70 10.28 -13.15
C PHE A 55 -1.69 11.29 -12.02
N GLU A 56 -2.85 11.80 -11.67
CA GLU A 56 -3.02 12.79 -10.61
C GLU A 56 -3.95 12.22 -9.53
N ALA A 57 -3.53 12.30 -8.27
CA ALA A 57 -4.39 11.91 -7.17
C ALA A 57 -5.61 12.84 -7.11
N ALA A 58 -6.81 12.27 -6.98
CA ALA A 58 -8.04 13.05 -6.92
C ALA A 58 -8.05 13.93 -5.66
N PRO A 59 -8.09 15.27 -5.78
CA PRO A 59 -7.85 16.20 -4.67
C PRO A 59 -8.92 16.14 -3.57
N ASN A 60 -10.13 15.69 -3.91
CA ASN A 60 -11.27 15.63 -2.98
C ASN A 60 -11.65 14.20 -2.61
N PHE A 61 -10.78 13.22 -2.91
CA PHE A 61 -11.05 11.85 -2.54
C PHE A 61 -10.68 11.60 -1.08
N THR A 62 -11.64 11.09 -0.31
CA THR A 62 -11.40 10.57 1.05
C THR A 62 -11.47 9.05 1.02
N PRO A 63 -10.52 8.35 1.67
CA PRO A 63 -10.57 6.90 1.78
C PRO A 63 -11.91 6.43 2.34
N GLU A 64 -12.56 5.51 1.64
CA GLU A 64 -13.88 5.03 1.98
C GLU A 64 -13.85 3.52 2.23
N LEU A 65 -14.61 3.07 3.22
CA LEU A 65 -14.79 1.66 3.52
C LEU A 65 -16.15 1.22 2.96
N SER A 66 -16.13 0.37 1.95
CA SER A 66 -17.32 -0.27 1.37
C SER A 66 -17.37 -1.75 1.77
N GLY A 67 -18.11 -2.06 2.82
CA GLY A 67 -18.13 -3.39 3.40
C GLY A 67 -16.75 -3.79 3.97
N THR A 68 -16.15 -4.85 3.42
CA THR A 68 -14.81 -5.33 3.81
C THR A 68 -13.70 -4.76 2.93
N VAL A 69 -14.04 -4.05 1.85
CA VAL A 69 -13.09 -3.47 0.91
C VAL A 69 -12.87 -2.00 1.26
N LYS A 70 -11.62 -1.59 1.39
CA LYS A 70 -11.22 -0.21 1.61
C LYS A 70 -10.71 0.38 0.29
N ILE A 71 -11.32 1.47 -0.16
CA ILE A 71 -10.80 2.28 -1.25
C ILE A 71 -9.76 3.23 -0.65
N GLU A 72 -8.51 3.06 -1.01
CA GLU A 72 -7.38 3.79 -0.40
C GLU A 72 -7.07 5.09 -1.13
N ALA A 73 -7.12 5.05 -2.46
CA ALA A 73 -6.83 6.20 -3.31
C ALA A 73 -7.57 6.12 -4.64
N LEU A 74 -7.77 7.29 -5.25
CA LEU A 74 -8.31 7.46 -6.59
C LEU A 74 -7.33 8.32 -7.39
N TYR A 75 -6.91 7.84 -8.55
CA TYR A 75 -6.04 8.55 -9.47
C TYR A 75 -6.80 8.85 -10.77
N LEU A 76 -6.70 10.08 -11.26
CA LEU A 76 -7.22 10.46 -12.56
C LEU A 76 -6.15 10.17 -13.61
N ALA A 77 -6.48 9.34 -14.58
CA ALA A 77 -5.63 9.03 -15.72
C ALA A 77 -5.82 10.10 -16.81
N LYS A 78 -4.75 10.81 -17.14
CA LYS A 78 -4.79 11.92 -18.11
C LYS A 78 -3.88 11.64 -19.30
N GLU A 79 -4.34 12.07 -20.47
CA GLU A 79 -3.55 12.16 -21.68
C GLU A 79 -3.67 13.58 -22.23
N ASN A 80 -2.53 14.29 -22.35
CA ASN A 80 -2.49 15.71 -22.76
C ASN A 80 -3.45 16.61 -21.96
N ASP A 81 -3.45 16.46 -20.62
CA ASP A 81 -4.32 17.15 -19.65
C ASP A 81 -5.82 16.82 -19.75
N ILE A 82 -6.22 15.92 -20.64
CA ILE A 82 -7.59 15.45 -20.77
C ILE A 82 -7.75 14.17 -19.93
N VAL A 83 -8.75 14.15 -19.05
CA VAL A 83 -9.08 12.96 -18.27
C VAL A 83 -9.64 11.89 -19.20
N LYS A 84 -8.99 10.74 -19.25
CA LYS A 84 -9.41 9.57 -20.03
C LYS A 84 -10.09 8.49 -19.17
N GLY A 85 -9.87 8.54 -17.88
CA GLY A 85 -10.44 7.59 -16.96
C GLY A 85 -9.92 7.80 -15.53
N ALA A 86 -10.12 6.79 -14.71
CA ALA A 86 -9.68 6.78 -13.32
C ALA A 86 -9.08 5.43 -12.95
N VAL A 87 -8.15 5.44 -12.02
CA VAL A 87 -7.59 4.23 -11.41
C VAL A 87 -7.91 4.25 -9.93
N VAL A 88 -8.58 3.21 -9.47
CA VAL A 88 -8.95 3.01 -8.07
C VAL A 88 -7.94 2.09 -7.42
N GLN A 89 -7.36 2.53 -6.31
CA GLN A 89 -6.57 1.67 -5.43
C GLN A 89 -7.48 1.15 -4.33
N ALA A 90 -7.65 -0.16 -4.28
CA ALA A 90 -8.48 -0.81 -3.28
C ALA A 90 -7.68 -1.88 -2.54
N SER A 91 -7.98 -2.05 -1.26
CA SER A 91 -7.46 -3.16 -0.45
C SER A 91 -8.61 -3.89 0.25
N GLY A 92 -8.46 -5.18 0.39
CA GLY A 92 -9.47 -6.01 1.01
C GLY A 92 -8.91 -7.33 1.51
N PRO A 93 -9.71 -8.07 2.28
CA PRO A 93 -9.34 -9.41 2.69
C PRO A 93 -9.38 -10.35 1.49
N THR A 94 -8.34 -11.14 1.38
CA THR A 94 -8.26 -12.32 0.53
C THR A 94 -8.17 -13.53 1.46
N TYR A 95 -7.16 -14.38 1.35
CA TYR A 95 -6.84 -15.30 2.43
C TYR A 95 -6.20 -14.57 3.63
N ASP A 96 -5.38 -13.54 3.37
CA ASP A 96 -4.90 -12.57 4.36
C ASP A 96 -5.32 -11.16 3.90
N LYS A 97 -4.51 -10.49 3.07
CA LYS A 97 -4.80 -9.16 2.55
C LYS A 97 -4.19 -8.95 1.17
N ALA A 98 -4.98 -8.37 0.26
CA ALA A 98 -4.47 -7.90 -1.03
C ALA A 98 -4.77 -6.42 -1.25
N SER A 99 -3.90 -5.77 -2.03
CA SER A 99 -4.09 -4.42 -2.55
C SER A 99 -3.98 -4.46 -4.06
N ILE A 100 -4.95 -3.87 -4.75
CA ILE A 100 -5.08 -3.89 -6.21
C ILE A 100 -5.30 -2.50 -6.77
N LEU A 101 -4.88 -2.30 -8.02
CA LEU A 101 -5.27 -1.17 -8.87
C LEU A 101 -6.25 -1.65 -9.92
N ILE A 102 -7.31 -0.89 -10.11
CA ILE A 102 -8.34 -1.13 -11.14
C ILE A 102 -8.48 0.13 -11.97
N GLY A 103 -8.18 0.04 -13.26
CA GLY A 103 -8.40 1.11 -14.21
C GLY A 103 -9.81 1.05 -14.81
N ILE A 104 -10.42 2.21 -14.95
CA ILE A 104 -11.76 2.37 -15.49
C ILE A 104 -11.74 3.55 -16.46
N ASP A 105 -12.13 3.32 -17.71
CA ASP A 105 -12.26 4.39 -18.72
C ASP A 105 -13.54 5.21 -18.56
N MET A 106 -13.69 6.26 -19.38
CA MET A 106 -14.88 7.11 -19.38
C MET A 106 -16.15 6.38 -19.86
N ALA A 107 -16.01 5.24 -20.54
CA ALA A 107 -17.12 4.37 -20.95
C ALA A 107 -17.53 3.39 -19.84
N ARG A 108 -16.89 3.47 -18.66
CA ARG A 108 -17.07 2.56 -17.50
C ARG A 108 -16.60 1.13 -17.77
N THR A 109 -15.64 0.96 -18.66
CA THR A 109 -15.00 -0.32 -18.95
C THR A 109 -13.73 -0.44 -18.14
N ILE A 110 -13.45 -1.64 -17.63
CA ILE A 110 -12.20 -1.92 -16.93
C ILE A 110 -11.07 -2.02 -17.98
N THR A 111 -10.06 -1.16 -17.86
CA THR A 111 -8.89 -1.13 -18.75
C THR A 111 -7.83 -2.13 -18.33
N GLY A 112 -7.72 -2.39 -17.02
CA GLY A 112 -6.77 -3.34 -16.48
C GLY A 112 -6.89 -3.47 -14.97
N ILE A 113 -6.29 -4.54 -14.45
CA ILE A 113 -6.19 -4.82 -13.02
C ILE A 113 -4.73 -5.19 -12.73
N GLN A 114 -4.15 -4.59 -11.69
CA GLN A 114 -2.80 -4.90 -11.23
C GLN A 114 -2.79 -5.13 -9.73
N PHE A 115 -2.21 -6.24 -9.31
CA PHE A 115 -1.93 -6.47 -7.88
C PHE A 115 -0.69 -5.67 -7.45
N LEU A 116 -0.83 -4.85 -6.41
CA LEU A 116 0.28 -4.13 -5.78
C LEU A 116 0.96 -4.98 -4.70
N SER A 117 0.15 -5.63 -3.88
CA SER A 117 0.66 -6.53 -2.85
C SER A 117 -0.34 -7.61 -2.53
N ILE A 118 0.16 -8.81 -2.27
CA ILE A 118 -0.59 -9.94 -1.77
C ILE A 118 0.20 -10.50 -0.59
N SER A 119 -0.40 -10.50 0.59
CA SER A 119 0.19 -11.06 1.81
C SER A 119 -0.22 -12.52 2.03
N ASP A 120 -0.86 -13.14 1.04
CA ASP A 120 -1.35 -14.50 1.14
C ASP A 120 -0.22 -15.53 1.25
N THR A 121 -0.48 -16.62 1.93
CA THR A 121 0.45 -17.74 2.06
C THR A 121 0.82 -18.30 0.69
N PRO A 122 2.12 -18.59 0.41
CA PRO A 122 2.54 -19.21 -0.82
C PRO A 122 1.73 -20.45 -1.18
N GLY A 123 1.16 -20.47 -2.40
CA GLY A 123 0.32 -21.56 -2.89
C GLY A 123 -1.19 -21.41 -2.69
N PHE A 124 -1.65 -20.43 -1.91
CA PHE A 124 -3.09 -20.22 -1.65
C PHE A 124 -3.65 -18.92 -2.22
N GLY A 125 -3.03 -17.97 -2.62
CA GLY A 125 -3.57 -16.72 -3.20
C GLY A 125 -2.71 -16.17 -4.33
N GLN A 126 -1.45 -16.56 -4.37
CA GLN A 126 -0.47 -16.00 -5.32
C GLN A 126 -0.75 -16.36 -6.78
N LYS A 127 -1.54 -17.41 -7.06
CA LYS A 127 -1.96 -17.77 -8.43
C LYS A 127 -2.81 -16.69 -9.12
N ALA A 128 -3.36 -15.77 -8.38
CA ALA A 128 -4.12 -14.65 -8.96
C ALA A 128 -3.24 -13.60 -9.64
N THR A 129 -1.91 -13.68 -9.48
CA THR A 129 -0.93 -12.75 -10.07
C THR A 129 -0.22 -13.30 -11.30
N GLU A 130 -0.45 -14.57 -11.66
CA GLU A 130 0.05 -15.20 -12.88
C GLU A 130 -0.93 -14.93 -14.06
#